data_95d634922a68cf4afb9337434552d9ed
#
_entry.id   95d634922a68cf4afb9337434552d9ed
#
_cell.length_a   1.000
_cell.length_b   1.000
_cell.length_c   1.000
_cell.angle_alpha   90.00
_cell.angle_beta   90.00
_cell.angle_gamma   90.00
#
_symmetry.space_group_name_H-M   'P 1'
#
loop_
_entity.id
_entity.type
_entity.pdbx_description
1 polymer ?
#
loop_
_entity_poly.entity_id
_entity_poly.type
_entity_poly.pdbx_seq_one_letter_code
_entity_poly.pdbx_strand_id
1 'polypeptide(L)'
;MNKLSKFASSLLITSLITSPISGIIYQNNHIAKAEKTKRKVIKKEILSIKEHKEIINSLYQDNIISESKKKELESLLQDRAFSGYVWVQYFSDGAKDVHIPGWIISVAGGLSFYPLRAVLSSPRVATFLKLTPAGITYVVNQMIQAKLTDAFLHGLVVYSVNPRVELLHAGSYYYYDTVYDFHHLRIDY
;
A
#
# COMPACT_ATOMS: atom_id res chain seq x y z
N MET A 1 -39.60 -20.78 -52.15
CA MET A 1 -40.33 -19.60 -51.65
C MET A 1 -40.15 -19.52 -50.14
N ASN A 2 -39.89 -18.33 -49.72
CA ASN A 2 -39.81 -17.78 -48.37
C ASN A 2 -38.59 -18.10 -47.51
N LYS A 3 -37.72 -17.15 -47.60
CA LYS A 3 -36.75 -16.69 -46.65
C LYS A 3 -37.45 -16.28 -45.34
N LEU A 4 -36.93 -16.73 -44.22
CA LEU A 4 -37.06 -16.01 -42.95
C LEU A 4 -35.74 -16.12 -42.24
N SER A 5 -35.12 -15.00 -42.16
CA SER A 5 -33.90 -14.70 -41.47
C SER A 5 -34.03 -14.98 -39.95
N LYS A 6 -33.15 -15.78 -39.44
CA LYS A 6 -32.97 -15.94 -38.00
C LYS A 6 -31.96 -14.92 -37.53
N PHE A 7 -32.43 -13.82 -37.02
CA PHE A 7 -31.66 -12.99 -36.12
C PHE A 7 -31.76 -13.62 -34.73
N ALA A 8 -30.78 -14.43 -34.40
CA ALA A 8 -30.53 -14.78 -33.02
C ALA A 8 -29.72 -13.67 -32.40
N SER A 9 -30.39 -12.73 -31.77
CA SER A 9 -29.78 -11.76 -30.91
C SER A 9 -29.23 -12.47 -29.69
N SER A 10 -27.92 -12.69 -29.69
CA SER A 10 -27.19 -13.08 -28.50
C SER A 10 -27.16 -11.87 -27.57
N LEU A 11 -28.09 -11.85 -26.63
CA LEU A 11 -28.06 -10.98 -25.47
C LEU A 11 -26.94 -11.48 -24.57
N LEU A 12 -25.75 -10.95 -24.78
CA LEU A 12 -24.68 -10.95 -23.79
C LEU A 12 -25.16 -10.10 -22.62
N ILE A 13 -25.73 -10.75 -21.63
CA ILE A 13 -25.93 -10.18 -20.32
C ILE A 13 -24.55 -10.05 -19.70
N THR A 14 -23.88 -8.95 -19.98
CA THR A 14 -22.81 -8.44 -19.14
C THR A 14 -23.48 -8.02 -17.84
N SER A 15 -23.50 -8.93 -16.88
CA SER A 15 -23.76 -8.56 -15.49
C SER A 15 -22.61 -7.66 -15.07
N LEU A 16 -22.80 -6.37 -15.28
CA LEU A 16 -22.10 -5.34 -14.54
C LEU A 16 -22.40 -5.60 -13.07
N ILE A 17 -21.47 -6.25 -12.41
CA ILE A 17 -21.38 -6.19 -10.97
C ILE A 17 -21.02 -4.74 -10.67
N THR A 18 -22.01 -3.90 -10.63
CA THR A 18 -21.95 -2.60 -9.97
C THR A 18 -21.93 -2.88 -8.47
N SER A 19 -20.78 -3.33 -7.98
CA SER A 19 -20.47 -3.06 -6.59
C SER A 19 -20.63 -1.55 -6.44
N PRO A 20 -21.39 -1.06 -5.46
CA PRO A 20 -21.32 0.34 -5.13
C PRO A 20 -19.89 0.58 -4.63
N ILE A 21 -19.01 0.91 -5.53
CA ILE A 21 -17.82 1.65 -5.21
C ILE A 21 -18.39 2.96 -4.72
N SER A 22 -18.68 2.98 -3.43
CA SER A 22 -18.95 4.23 -2.71
C SER A 22 -17.72 5.06 -3.00
N GLY A 23 -17.88 5.94 -3.97
CA GLY A 23 -16.83 6.84 -4.40
C GLY A 23 -16.38 7.63 -3.19
N ILE A 24 -15.34 7.17 -2.54
CA ILE A 24 -14.50 8.03 -1.73
C ILE A 24 -13.63 8.75 -2.74
N ILE A 25 -14.32 9.57 -3.48
CA ILE A 25 -13.77 10.66 -4.23
C ILE A 25 -12.84 11.40 -3.28
N TYR A 26 -11.69 11.71 -3.80
CA TYR A 26 -10.91 12.89 -3.49
C TYR A 26 -11.74 14.00 -2.86
N GLN A 27 -12.08 13.89 -1.63
CA GLN A 27 -12.43 15.05 -0.86
C GLN A 27 -11.12 15.55 -0.26
N ASN A 28 -10.61 16.56 -0.99
CA ASN A 28 -9.66 17.55 -0.57
C ASN A 28 -9.30 17.49 0.91
N ASN A 29 -8.03 17.70 1.18
CA ASN A 29 -7.29 17.89 2.43
C ASN A 29 -8.06 18.37 3.69
N HIS A 30 -9.29 18.81 3.56
CA HIS A 30 -10.13 19.30 4.66
C HIS A 30 -10.76 18.20 5.52
N ILE A 31 -11.11 17.05 4.94
CA ILE A 31 -11.72 15.94 5.73
C ILE A 31 -10.64 15.22 6.54
N ALA A 32 -9.48 14.98 5.96
CA ALA A 32 -8.35 14.40 6.69
C ALA A 32 -7.90 15.28 7.88
N LYS A 33 -8.06 16.61 7.77
CA LYS A 33 -7.79 17.53 8.89
C LYS A 33 -8.85 17.45 9.99
N ALA A 34 -10.12 17.29 9.67
CA ALA A 34 -11.21 17.23 10.64
C ALA A 34 -11.20 15.93 11.47
N GLU A 35 -10.83 14.80 10.86
CA GLU A 35 -10.69 13.53 11.59
C GLU A 35 -9.43 13.48 12.46
N LYS A 36 -8.33 14.10 12.04
CA LYS A 36 -7.08 14.16 12.81
C LYS A 36 -7.23 14.81 14.18
N THR A 37 -8.19 15.70 14.36
CA THR A 37 -8.36 16.49 15.59
C THR A 37 -8.94 15.69 16.76
N LYS A 38 -9.47 14.49 16.56
CA LYS A 38 -10.15 13.71 17.61
C LYS A 38 -9.44 12.43 18.06
N ARG A 39 -8.36 12.01 17.33
CA ARG A 39 -7.70 10.73 17.62
C ARG A 39 -6.45 10.93 18.44
N LYS A 40 -6.40 10.27 19.59
CA LYS A 40 -5.23 10.31 20.47
C LYS A 40 -4.20 9.29 19.97
N VAL A 41 -3.01 9.77 19.62
CA VAL A 41 -1.85 8.90 19.38
C VAL A 41 -1.44 8.26 20.69
N ILE A 42 -1.35 6.93 20.70
CA ILE A 42 -0.91 6.15 21.86
C ILE A 42 0.53 5.66 21.72
N LYS A 43 1.00 5.46 20.48
CA LYS A 43 2.35 4.98 20.18
C LYS A 43 2.79 5.44 18.81
N LYS A 44 4.06 5.80 18.66
CA LYS A 44 4.73 6.01 17.38
C LYS A 44 6.04 5.23 17.37
N GLU A 45 6.25 4.42 16.36
CA GLU A 45 7.46 3.66 16.11
C GLU A 45 8.12 4.19 14.84
N ILE A 46 9.43 4.41 14.90
CA ILE A 46 10.24 4.75 13.73
C ILE A 46 11.21 3.58 13.56
N LEU A 47 11.28 3.03 12.36
CA LEU A 47 12.17 1.91 12.09
C LEU A 47 13.63 2.34 12.22
N SER A 48 14.42 1.46 12.80
CA SER A 48 15.86 1.62 12.90
C SER A 48 16.54 1.49 11.53
N ILE A 49 17.76 1.98 11.40
CA ILE A 49 18.58 1.80 10.19
C ILE A 49 18.76 0.31 9.86
N LYS A 50 18.85 -0.54 10.88
CA LYS A 50 18.94 -2.01 10.68
C LYS A 50 17.71 -2.55 9.97
N GLU A 51 16.51 -2.17 10.41
CA GLU A 51 15.26 -2.59 9.81
C GLU A 51 15.11 -2.06 8.38
N HIS A 52 15.53 -0.82 8.10
CA HIS A 52 15.59 -0.30 6.72
C HIS A 52 16.51 -1.13 5.82
N LYS A 53 17.68 -1.55 6.33
CA LYS A 53 18.57 -2.48 5.59
C LYS A 53 17.90 -3.83 5.33
N GLU A 54 17.10 -4.31 6.26
CA GLU A 54 16.34 -5.55 6.06
C GLU A 54 15.27 -5.38 4.96
N ILE A 55 14.62 -4.21 4.85
CA ILE A 55 13.72 -3.89 3.72
C ILE A 55 14.50 -3.93 2.39
N ILE A 56 15.62 -3.24 2.30
CA ILE A 56 16.45 -3.20 1.09
C ILE A 56 16.91 -4.62 0.70
N ASN A 57 17.34 -5.42 1.67
CA ASN A 57 17.73 -6.81 1.42
C ASN A 57 16.56 -7.66 0.91
N SER A 58 15.35 -7.48 1.47
CA SER A 58 14.14 -8.19 1.00
C SER A 58 13.84 -7.83 -0.45
N LEU A 59 13.86 -6.54 -0.80
CA LEU A 59 13.63 -6.08 -2.18
C LEU A 59 14.68 -6.65 -3.17
N TYR A 60 15.92 -6.80 -2.72
CA TYR A 60 16.98 -7.40 -3.52
C TYR A 60 16.78 -8.92 -3.68
N GLN A 61 16.49 -9.64 -2.60
CA GLN A 61 16.24 -11.09 -2.63
C GLN A 61 15.03 -11.46 -3.50
N ASP A 62 14.01 -10.60 -3.52
CA ASP A 62 12.83 -10.76 -4.35
C ASP A 62 13.06 -10.29 -5.82
N ASN A 63 14.29 -9.96 -6.19
CA ASN A 63 14.69 -9.44 -7.51
C ASN A 63 13.91 -8.18 -7.95
N ILE A 64 13.41 -7.39 -6.99
CA ILE A 64 12.73 -6.12 -7.26
C ILE A 64 13.75 -5.03 -7.59
N ILE A 65 14.92 -5.08 -6.95
CA ILE A 65 16.02 -4.15 -7.19
C ILE A 65 17.32 -4.88 -7.58
N SER A 66 18.16 -4.20 -8.36
CA SER A 66 19.50 -4.70 -8.70
C SER A 66 20.46 -4.52 -7.53
N GLU A 67 21.64 -5.21 -7.59
CA GLU A 67 22.70 -5.02 -6.61
C GLU A 67 23.23 -3.59 -6.57
N SER A 68 23.36 -2.93 -7.73
CA SER A 68 23.76 -1.51 -7.79
C SER A 68 22.77 -0.62 -7.07
N LYS A 69 21.46 -0.85 -7.25
CA LYS A 69 20.40 -0.08 -6.56
C LYS A 69 20.38 -0.36 -5.06
N LYS A 70 20.65 -1.60 -4.65
CA LYS A 70 20.84 -1.96 -3.24
C LYS A 70 21.95 -1.13 -2.60
N LYS A 71 23.14 -1.10 -3.22
CA LYS A 71 24.29 -0.33 -2.72
C LYS A 71 23.99 1.17 -2.63
N GLU A 72 23.31 1.72 -3.64
CA GLU A 72 22.84 3.11 -3.63
C GLU A 72 21.95 3.39 -2.42
N LEU A 73 20.92 2.56 -2.20
CA LEU A 73 19.98 2.74 -1.09
C LEU A 73 20.65 2.55 0.28
N GLU A 74 21.56 1.60 0.41
CA GLU A 74 22.34 1.41 1.63
C GLU A 74 23.24 2.61 1.94
N SER A 75 23.80 3.25 0.91
CA SER A 75 24.58 4.48 1.06
C SER A 75 23.70 5.65 1.53
N LEU A 76 22.48 5.79 1.00
CA LEU A 76 21.54 6.81 1.44
C LEU A 76 21.20 6.69 2.94
N LEU A 77 21.07 5.46 3.45
CA LEU A 77 20.80 5.24 4.87
C LEU A 77 21.96 5.67 5.80
N GLN A 78 23.16 5.85 5.28
CA GLN A 78 24.32 6.30 6.05
C GLN A 78 24.45 7.82 6.07
N ASP A 79 23.72 8.51 5.21
CA ASP A 79 23.70 9.97 5.17
C ASP A 79 23.03 10.51 6.45
N ARG A 80 23.72 11.45 7.13
CA ARG A 80 23.18 12.12 8.33
C ARG A 80 21.94 12.96 8.04
N ALA A 81 21.75 13.38 6.78
CA ALA A 81 20.58 14.13 6.32
C ALA A 81 19.40 13.22 5.92
N PHE A 82 19.54 11.90 6.04
CA PHE A 82 18.48 10.96 5.67
C PHE A 82 17.23 11.17 6.53
N SER A 83 16.11 11.53 5.88
CA SER A 83 14.81 11.77 6.53
C SER A 83 13.72 10.77 6.11
N GLY A 84 14.03 9.89 5.16
CA GLY A 84 13.08 8.94 4.56
C GLY A 84 12.81 7.71 5.42
N TYR A 85 12.43 7.89 6.69
CA TYR A 85 12.17 6.77 7.60
C TYR A 85 10.77 6.20 7.42
N VAL A 86 10.65 4.87 7.48
CA VAL A 86 9.37 4.20 7.73
C VAL A 86 8.97 4.46 9.18
N TRP A 87 7.72 4.86 9.39
CA TRP A 87 7.18 4.97 10.74
C TRP A 87 5.75 4.40 10.79
N VAL A 88 5.38 3.92 11.98
CA VAL A 88 4.03 3.44 12.28
C VAL A 88 3.50 4.22 13.48
N GLN A 89 2.29 4.73 13.37
CA GLN A 89 1.61 5.46 14.42
C GLN A 89 0.30 4.76 14.77
N TYR A 90 0.10 4.47 16.04
CA TYR A 90 -1.09 3.80 16.56
C TYR A 90 -1.98 4.80 17.29
N PHE A 91 -3.29 4.61 17.16
CA PHE A 91 -4.30 5.46 17.76
C PHE A 91 -5.12 4.74 18.83
N SER A 92 -5.77 5.51 19.69
CA SER A 92 -6.57 4.98 20.82
C SER A 92 -7.81 4.18 20.39
N ASP A 93 -8.26 4.33 19.16
CA ASP A 93 -9.36 3.58 18.55
C ASP A 93 -8.90 2.27 17.89
N GLY A 94 -7.64 1.89 18.04
CA GLY A 94 -7.03 0.71 17.42
C GLY A 94 -6.58 0.90 15.97
N ALA A 95 -6.84 2.04 15.37
CA ALA A 95 -6.36 2.36 14.01
C ALA A 95 -4.84 2.58 13.99
N LYS A 96 -4.25 2.53 12.81
CA LYS A 96 -2.84 2.89 12.58
C LYS A 96 -2.64 3.65 11.29
N ASP A 97 -1.61 4.50 11.29
CA ASP A 97 -1.00 5.07 10.10
C ASP A 97 0.36 4.38 9.87
N VAL A 98 0.65 4.04 8.62
CA VAL A 98 1.98 3.56 8.19
C VAL A 98 2.52 4.49 7.12
N HIS A 99 3.66 5.09 7.39
CA HIS A 99 4.36 5.89 6.40
C HIS A 99 5.33 5.03 5.60
N ILE A 100 5.20 5.08 4.29
CA ILE A 100 6.08 4.44 3.32
C ILE A 100 6.83 5.56 2.61
N PRO A 101 8.12 5.74 2.84
CA PRO A 101 8.87 6.83 2.22
C PRO A 101 8.99 6.65 0.70
N GLY A 102 9.14 7.76 0.00
CA GLY A 102 9.17 7.80 -1.45
C GLY A 102 10.23 6.91 -2.08
N TRP A 103 11.39 6.73 -1.42
CA TRP A 103 12.45 5.85 -1.94
C TRP A 103 12.02 4.37 -2.05
N ILE A 104 11.15 3.88 -1.14
CA ILE A 104 10.60 2.51 -1.25
C ILE A 104 9.65 2.44 -2.46
N ILE A 105 8.79 3.44 -2.63
CA ILE A 105 7.83 3.45 -3.74
C ILE A 105 8.54 3.61 -5.08
N SER A 106 9.59 4.45 -5.12
CA SER A 106 10.33 4.79 -6.34
C SER A 106 11.00 3.57 -7.01
N VAL A 107 11.31 2.51 -6.26
CA VAL A 107 11.87 1.28 -6.85
C VAL A 107 10.90 0.57 -7.79
N ALA A 108 9.61 0.87 -7.72
CA ALA A 108 8.62 0.37 -8.69
C ALA A 108 8.77 1.00 -10.08
N GLY A 109 9.50 2.11 -10.22
CA GLY A 109 9.77 2.77 -11.49
C GLY A 109 8.57 3.47 -12.13
N GLY A 110 7.41 3.50 -11.48
CA GLY A 110 6.21 4.18 -11.99
C GLY A 110 4.91 3.66 -11.39
N LEU A 111 3.80 4.31 -11.76
CA LEU A 111 2.45 3.93 -11.32
C LEU A 111 1.92 2.76 -12.16
N SER A 112 2.52 1.58 -12.00
CA SER A 112 2.10 0.35 -12.66
C SER A 112 1.72 -0.70 -11.62
N PHE A 113 0.66 -1.46 -11.89
CA PHE A 113 0.07 -2.39 -10.93
C PHE A 113 1.07 -3.44 -10.42
N TYR A 114 1.71 -4.17 -11.35
CA TYR A 114 2.58 -5.28 -10.95
C TYR A 114 3.83 -4.84 -10.19
N PRO A 115 4.61 -3.83 -10.63
CA PRO A 115 5.75 -3.35 -9.87
C PRO A 115 5.39 -2.78 -8.49
N LEU A 116 4.35 -1.95 -8.41
CA LEU A 116 3.88 -1.41 -7.13
C LEU A 116 3.44 -2.52 -6.17
N ARG A 117 2.66 -3.48 -6.69
CA ARG A 117 2.24 -4.62 -5.89
C ARG A 117 3.42 -5.45 -5.42
N ALA A 118 4.42 -5.70 -6.28
CA ALA A 118 5.62 -6.44 -5.90
C ALA A 118 6.37 -5.75 -4.74
N VAL A 119 6.58 -4.44 -4.83
CA VAL A 119 7.23 -3.65 -3.76
C VAL A 119 6.45 -3.74 -2.46
N LEU A 120 5.12 -3.46 -2.49
CA LEU A 120 4.30 -3.43 -1.28
C LEU A 120 4.05 -4.81 -0.68
N SER A 121 4.16 -5.88 -1.48
CA SER A 121 4.03 -7.28 -1.03
C SER A 121 5.36 -7.91 -0.65
N SER A 122 6.48 -7.20 -0.79
CA SER A 122 7.79 -7.68 -0.30
C SER A 122 7.68 -7.97 1.21
N PRO A 123 8.23 -9.10 1.71
CA PRO A 123 7.95 -9.58 3.06
C PRO A 123 8.16 -8.55 4.16
N ARG A 124 9.21 -7.73 4.06
CA ARG A 124 9.47 -6.70 5.08
C ARG A 124 8.52 -5.52 4.98
N VAL A 125 8.21 -5.05 3.77
CA VAL A 125 7.23 -3.96 3.57
C VAL A 125 5.85 -4.42 4.03
N ALA A 126 5.41 -5.61 3.63
CA ALA A 126 4.14 -6.19 4.04
C ALA A 126 4.01 -6.35 5.56
N THR A 127 5.11 -6.70 6.25
CA THR A 127 5.14 -6.80 7.72
C THR A 127 4.77 -5.46 8.39
N PHE A 128 5.21 -4.34 7.84
CA PHE A 128 4.87 -3.03 8.39
C PHE A 128 3.45 -2.60 8.02
N LEU A 129 3.04 -2.87 6.79
CA LEU A 129 1.68 -2.58 6.35
C LEU A 129 0.64 -3.36 7.15
N LYS A 130 0.92 -4.64 7.46
CA LYS A 130 -0.02 -5.57 8.11
C LYS A 130 -1.40 -5.57 7.44
N LEU A 131 -1.41 -5.47 6.13
CA LEU A 131 -2.60 -5.57 5.31
C LEU A 131 -2.69 -6.96 4.71
N THR A 132 -3.92 -7.44 4.49
CA THR A 132 -4.15 -8.64 3.70
C THR A 132 -3.68 -8.44 2.25
N PRO A 133 -3.42 -9.50 1.48
CA PRO A 133 -3.10 -9.38 0.05
C PRO A 133 -4.15 -8.58 -0.74
N ALA A 134 -5.43 -8.71 -0.36
CA ALA A 134 -6.50 -7.91 -0.93
C ALA A 134 -6.35 -6.43 -0.55
N GLY A 135 -6.04 -6.13 0.70
CA GLY A 135 -5.77 -4.76 1.17
C GLY A 135 -4.61 -4.11 0.42
N ILE A 136 -3.49 -4.83 0.21
CA ILE A 136 -2.37 -4.33 -0.60
C ILE A 136 -2.81 -4.04 -2.04
N THR A 137 -3.62 -4.93 -2.63
CA THR A 137 -4.18 -4.71 -3.97
C THR A 137 -5.04 -3.44 -4.03
N TYR A 138 -5.84 -3.18 -3.00
CA TYR A 138 -6.61 -1.95 -2.90
C TYR A 138 -5.71 -0.71 -2.81
N VAL A 139 -4.66 -0.74 -1.99
CA VAL A 139 -3.68 0.36 -1.89
C VAL A 139 -3.09 0.68 -3.27
N VAL A 140 -2.63 -0.35 -4.00
CA VAL A 140 -2.06 -0.17 -5.35
C VAL A 140 -3.06 0.43 -6.31
N ASN A 141 -4.29 -0.07 -6.34
CA ASN A 141 -5.34 0.46 -7.20
C ASN A 141 -5.66 1.93 -6.89
N GLN A 142 -5.73 2.29 -5.61
CA GLN A 142 -5.95 3.67 -5.20
C GLN A 142 -4.80 4.60 -5.65
N MET A 143 -3.56 4.15 -5.52
CA MET A 143 -2.40 4.92 -6.00
C MET A 143 -2.50 5.21 -7.50
N ILE A 144 -2.88 4.20 -8.30
CA ILE A 144 -2.99 4.32 -9.75
C ILE A 144 -4.17 5.21 -10.15
N GLN A 145 -5.35 4.94 -9.61
CA GLN A 145 -6.58 5.69 -9.92
C GLN A 145 -6.43 7.17 -9.57
N ALA A 146 -5.81 7.43 -8.45
CA ALA A 146 -5.59 8.77 -7.97
C ALA A 146 -4.35 9.44 -8.57
N LYS A 147 -3.59 8.73 -9.42
CA LYS A 147 -2.36 9.23 -10.05
C LYS A 147 -1.38 9.84 -9.03
N LEU A 148 -1.15 9.14 -7.92
CA LEU A 148 -0.33 9.62 -6.81
C LEU A 148 1.17 9.64 -7.15
N THR A 149 1.55 10.38 -8.19
CA THR A 149 2.96 10.50 -8.64
C THR A 149 3.84 11.13 -7.58
N ASP A 150 3.33 12.09 -6.82
CA ASP A 150 4.08 12.78 -5.77
C ASP A 150 4.49 11.85 -4.62
N ALA A 151 3.85 10.68 -4.50
CA ALA A 151 4.26 9.65 -3.54
C ALA A 151 5.68 9.12 -3.77
N PHE A 152 6.19 9.21 -5.01
CA PHE A 152 7.58 8.83 -5.32
C PHE A 152 8.60 9.79 -4.68
N LEU A 153 8.23 11.01 -4.46
CA LEU A 153 9.09 12.04 -3.85
C LEU A 153 8.84 12.16 -2.35
N HIS A 154 7.58 12.34 -1.96
CA HIS A 154 7.20 12.69 -0.59
C HIS A 154 6.88 11.48 0.29
N GLY A 155 6.63 10.32 -0.34
CA GLY A 155 6.15 9.15 0.40
C GLY A 155 4.62 9.12 0.51
N LEU A 156 4.15 8.08 1.19
CA LEU A 156 2.74 7.75 1.29
C LEU A 156 2.39 7.35 2.72
N VAL A 157 1.28 7.85 3.23
CA VAL A 157 0.71 7.37 4.49
C VAL A 157 -0.51 6.53 4.19
N VAL A 158 -0.46 5.28 4.65
CA VAL A 158 -1.56 4.31 4.59
C VAL A 158 -2.28 4.34 5.92
N TYR A 159 -3.54 4.76 5.90
CA TYR A 159 -4.40 4.73 7.06
C TYR A 159 -5.22 3.44 7.10
N SER A 160 -5.19 2.74 8.24
CA SER A 160 -5.80 1.42 8.41
C SER A 160 -6.58 1.35 9.72
N VAL A 161 -7.71 0.65 9.69
CA VAL A 161 -8.67 0.52 10.79
C VAL A 161 -9.00 -0.94 11.08
N ASN A 162 -9.83 -1.18 12.10
CA ASN A 162 -10.38 -2.49 12.45
C ASN A 162 -9.30 -3.57 12.63
N PRO A 163 -8.42 -3.43 13.64
CA PRO A 163 -7.44 -4.47 13.94
C PRO A 163 -8.14 -5.77 14.32
N ARG A 164 -7.71 -6.87 13.71
CA ARG A 164 -8.17 -8.21 14.05
C ARG A 164 -7.04 -9.22 13.88
N VAL A 165 -7.07 -10.27 14.66
CA VAL A 165 -6.09 -11.36 14.55
C VAL A 165 -6.59 -12.34 13.49
N GLU A 166 -5.76 -12.59 12.48
CA GLU A 166 -6.03 -13.58 11.42
C GLU A 166 -4.90 -14.60 11.32
N LEU A 167 -5.26 -15.81 10.91
CA LEU A 167 -4.30 -16.85 10.55
C LEU A 167 -3.75 -16.52 9.16
N LEU A 168 -2.49 -16.18 9.08
CA LEU A 168 -1.79 -15.87 7.85
C LEU A 168 -0.95 -17.05 7.38
N HIS A 169 -0.62 -17.03 6.10
CA HIS A 169 0.13 -18.07 5.43
C HIS A 169 1.35 -17.47 4.72
N ALA A 170 2.53 -18.03 5.01
CA ALA A 170 3.79 -17.66 4.37
C ALA A 170 4.54 -18.92 3.94
N GLY A 171 4.45 -19.28 2.66
CA GLY A 171 4.99 -20.53 2.15
C GLY A 171 4.32 -21.74 2.81
N SER A 172 5.07 -22.57 3.54
CA SER A 172 4.56 -23.73 4.27
C SER A 172 4.16 -23.43 5.73
N TYR A 173 4.28 -22.21 6.16
CA TYR A 173 4.06 -21.82 7.56
C TYR A 173 2.76 -21.06 7.73
N TYR A 174 2.06 -21.37 8.82
CA TYR A 174 0.89 -20.64 9.29
C TYR A 174 1.24 -19.92 10.59
N TYR A 175 0.80 -18.67 10.71
CA TYR A 175 1.02 -17.87 11.91
C TYR A 175 -0.12 -16.87 12.12
N TYR A 176 -0.36 -16.50 13.36
CA TYR A 176 -1.33 -15.47 13.69
C TYR A 176 -0.65 -14.11 13.72
N ASP A 177 -1.26 -13.13 13.08
CA ASP A 177 -0.83 -11.73 13.18
C ASP A 177 -2.04 -10.80 13.16
N THR A 178 -1.82 -9.57 13.60
CA THR A 178 -2.84 -8.52 13.56
C THR A 178 -2.86 -7.91 12.17
N VAL A 179 -3.98 -8.02 11.50
CA VAL A 179 -4.25 -7.39 10.21
C VAL A 179 -5.23 -6.24 10.36
N TYR A 180 -5.27 -5.37 9.37
CA TYR A 180 -6.07 -4.16 9.36
C TYR A 180 -6.82 -4.04 8.05
N ASP A 181 -7.98 -3.41 8.08
CA ASP A 181 -8.67 -2.96 6.89
C ASP A 181 -8.05 -1.66 6.40
N PHE A 182 -7.81 -1.59 5.10
CA PHE A 182 -7.40 -0.35 4.46
C PHE A 182 -8.56 0.66 4.48
N HIS A 183 -8.25 1.92 4.79
CA HIS A 183 -9.24 3.00 4.81
C HIS A 183 -8.96 4.08 3.76
N HIS A 184 -7.81 4.72 3.79
CA HIS A 184 -7.42 5.72 2.80
C HIS A 184 -5.90 5.90 2.71
N LEU A 185 -5.49 6.61 1.64
CA LEU A 185 -4.11 7.05 1.41
C LEU A 185 -4.02 8.57 1.45
N ARG A 186 -2.87 9.06 1.84
CA ARG A 186 -2.47 10.47 1.64
C ARG A 186 -0.98 10.55 1.32
N ILE A 187 -0.59 11.60 0.57
CA ILE A 187 0.81 11.93 0.38
C ILE A 187 1.33 12.60 1.65
N ASP A 188 2.58 12.32 2.01
CA ASP A 188 3.22 12.91 3.19
C ASP A 188 4.04 14.14 2.78
N TYR A 189 3.36 15.29 2.70
CA TYR A 189 3.98 16.60 2.39
C TYR A 189 4.67 17.21 3.60
#